data_8a295593ea63c779e135bb777d2b5e4a
#
_entry.id   8a295593ea63c779e135bb777d2b5e4a
#
_cell.length_a   1.000
_cell.length_b   1.000
_cell.length_c   1.000
_cell.angle_alpha   90.00
_cell.angle_beta   90.00
_cell.angle_gamma   90.00
#
_symmetry.space_group_name_H-M   'P 1'
#
loop_
_entity.id
_entity.type
_entity.pdbx_description
1 polymer ?
#
loop_
_entity_poly.entity_id
_entity_poly.type
_entity_poly.pdbx_seq_one_letter_code
_entity_poly.pdbx_strand_id
1 'polypeptide(L)'
;MSDEVSSVEKFVVWWRNKTKDTRPELWFIGEDEEVKGLAEDEDSDGIPANIPDDDADFKAEQVKALGYCVALPGNNAETRNFLANLKSGAFPLMWSRGLDAGDDKWDAGGAWGGEGGHVLFSDGTVRWYDDTKGKDENGVFTEAINKKDGADVKAKPTSNIQDALPEGWEIYKPE
;
A
#
# COMPACT_ATOMS: atom_id res chain seq x y z
N MET A 1 1.56 12.75 -11.04
CA MET A 1 0.42 11.95 -10.56
C MET A 1 -0.49 12.97 -9.93
N SER A 2 -1.47 13.33 -10.66
CA SER A 2 -2.37 14.43 -10.33
C SER A 2 -3.72 13.85 -9.94
N ASP A 3 -4.71 14.65 -9.92
CA ASP A 3 -6.12 14.50 -9.57
C ASP A 3 -6.82 13.17 -9.99
N GLU A 4 -6.11 12.24 -10.62
CA GLU A 4 -6.65 11.03 -11.24
C GLU A 4 -6.61 9.79 -10.34
N VAL A 5 -5.70 9.73 -9.35
CA VAL A 5 -5.55 8.54 -8.51
C VAL A 5 -6.02 8.87 -7.10
N SER A 6 -7.21 8.38 -6.76
CA SER A 6 -7.87 8.61 -5.46
C SER A 6 -8.41 7.31 -4.84
N SER A 7 -7.96 6.16 -5.35
CA SER A 7 -8.30 4.84 -4.83
C SER A 7 -7.30 3.80 -5.34
N VAL A 8 -7.34 2.58 -4.79
CA VAL A 8 -6.41 1.51 -5.17
C VAL A 8 -6.66 1.05 -6.60
N GLU A 9 -7.92 0.83 -7.01
CA GLU A 9 -8.26 0.40 -8.37
C GLU A 9 -7.82 1.44 -9.41
N LYS A 10 -7.96 2.74 -9.13
CA LYS A 10 -7.43 3.80 -10.00
C LYS A 10 -5.91 3.76 -10.09
N PHE A 11 -5.21 3.44 -8.99
CA PHE A 11 -3.78 3.24 -9.03
C PHE A 11 -3.40 2.05 -9.90
N VAL A 12 -4.10 0.92 -9.79
CA VAL A 12 -3.88 -0.29 -10.58
C VAL A 12 -4.05 0.00 -12.08
N VAL A 13 -5.15 0.68 -12.45
CA VAL A 13 -5.42 1.10 -13.84
C VAL A 13 -4.35 2.07 -14.33
N TRP A 14 -3.99 3.07 -13.52
CA TRP A 14 -2.92 4.00 -13.85
C TRP A 14 -1.59 3.26 -14.12
N TRP A 15 -1.21 2.32 -13.23
CA TRP A 15 -0.02 1.50 -13.40
C TRP A 15 -0.07 0.69 -14.70
N ARG A 16 -1.17 -0.03 -14.93
CA ARG A 16 -1.41 -0.80 -16.15
C ARG A 16 -1.24 0.08 -17.40
N ASN A 17 -1.81 1.27 -17.40
CA ASN A 17 -1.74 2.19 -18.54
C ASN A 17 -0.33 2.73 -18.78
N LYS A 18 0.48 2.88 -17.74
CA LYS A 18 1.88 3.35 -17.83
C LYS A 18 2.84 2.24 -18.25
N THR A 19 2.70 1.07 -17.66
CA THR A 19 3.64 -0.05 -17.89
C THR A 19 3.23 -0.95 -19.04
N LYS A 20 1.95 -0.92 -19.44
CA LYS A 20 1.31 -1.86 -20.36
C LYS A 20 1.26 -3.30 -19.82
N ASP A 21 1.46 -3.47 -18.52
CA ASP A 21 1.32 -4.76 -17.85
C ASP A 21 -0.14 -4.97 -17.45
N THR A 22 -0.77 -5.99 -18.01
CA THR A 22 -2.19 -6.30 -17.81
C THR A 22 -2.41 -7.50 -16.91
N ARG A 23 -1.35 -8.06 -16.32
CA ARG A 23 -1.41 -9.29 -15.54
C ARG A 23 -2.13 -9.08 -14.21
N PRO A 24 -3.25 -9.76 -13.96
CA PRO A 24 -3.96 -9.67 -12.69
C PRO A 24 -3.18 -10.28 -11.52
N GLU A 25 -2.32 -11.26 -11.76
CA GLU A 25 -1.52 -11.96 -10.74
C GLU A 25 -0.59 -11.03 -9.97
N LEU A 26 -0.33 -9.83 -10.48
CA LEU A 26 0.43 -8.80 -9.77
C LEU A 26 -0.39 -8.15 -8.64
N TRP A 27 -1.71 -8.21 -8.72
CA TRP A 27 -2.62 -7.47 -7.86
C TRP A 27 -3.52 -8.37 -7.02
N PHE A 28 -3.80 -9.57 -7.50
CA PHE A 28 -4.61 -10.58 -6.83
C PHE A 28 -3.72 -11.67 -6.26
N ILE A 29 -3.59 -11.71 -4.94
CA ILE A 29 -2.73 -12.68 -4.25
C ILE A 29 -3.49 -14.00 -4.15
N GLY A 30 -3.01 -15.06 -4.80
CA GLY A 30 -3.72 -16.33 -4.89
C GLY A 30 -3.98 -17.03 -3.55
N GLU A 31 -3.23 -16.71 -2.49
CA GLU A 31 -3.44 -17.24 -1.14
C GLU A 31 -4.53 -16.48 -0.35
N ASP A 32 -4.93 -15.31 -0.85
CA ASP A 32 -5.92 -14.44 -0.23
C ASP A 32 -7.32 -15.08 -0.29
N GLU A 33 -8.02 -15.15 0.85
CA GLU A 33 -9.37 -15.72 0.94
C GLU A 33 -10.40 -14.93 0.10
N GLU A 34 -10.24 -13.61 -0.04
CA GLU A 34 -11.08 -12.81 -0.94
C GLU A 34 -10.90 -13.22 -2.40
N VAL A 35 -9.66 -13.52 -2.80
CA VAL A 35 -9.36 -14.00 -4.16
C VAL A 35 -9.89 -15.42 -4.38
N LYS A 36 -9.78 -16.30 -3.38
CA LYS A 36 -10.38 -17.65 -3.44
C LYS A 36 -11.91 -17.56 -3.52
N GLY A 37 -12.53 -16.68 -2.73
CA GLY A 37 -13.96 -16.42 -2.78
C GLY A 37 -14.43 -16.01 -4.17
N LEU A 38 -13.72 -15.12 -4.87
CA LEU A 38 -14.04 -14.76 -6.25
C LEU A 38 -13.99 -15.94 -7.23
N ALA A 39 -13.09 -16.90 -7.00
CA ALA A 39 -12.94 -18.06 -7.88
C ALA A 39 -14.00 -19.15 -7.63
N GLU A 40 -14.56 -19.21 -6.42
CA GLU A 40 -15.53 -20.23 -6.00
C GLU A 40 -16.98 -19.78 -6.14
N ASP A 41 -17.25 -18.48 -6.20
CA ASP A 41 -18.58 -17.92 -6.35
C ASP A 41 -19.05 -17.97 -7.81
N GLU A 42 -20.03 -18.85 -8.10
CA GLU A 42 -20.59 -19.03 -9.44
C GLU A 42 -21.29 -17.77 -9.98
N ASP A 43 -21.72 -16.87 -9.10
CA ASP A 43 -22.34 -15.59 -9.45
C ASP A 43 -21.32 -14.44 -9.61
N SER A 44 -20.05 -14.69 -9.26
CA SER A 44 -18.95 -13.73 -9.39
C SER A 44 -18.42 -13.69 -10.82
N ASP A 45 -18.04 -12.49 -11.27
CA ASP A 45 -17.28 -12.32 -12.52
C ASP A 45 -15.82 -12.87 -12.42
N GLY A 46 -15.43 -13.36 -11.23
CA GLY A 46 -14.10 -13.90 -10.96
C GLY A 46 -12.97 -12.87 -11.03
N ILE A 47 -11.74 -13.37 -11.03
CA ILE A 47 -10.56 -12.53 -11.28
C ILE A 47 -10.58 -12.12 -12.76
N PRO A 48 -10.41 -10.83 -13.10
CA PRO A 48 -10.42 -10.40 -14.50
C PRO A 48 -9.25 -11.07 -15.26
N ALA A 49 -9.49 -11.50 -16.48
CA ALA A 49 -8.44 -12.11 -17.31
C ALA A 49 -7.28 -11.14 -17.62
N ASN A 50 -7.54 -9.86 -17.57
CA ASN A 50 -6.56 -8.77 -17.68
C ASN A 50 -7.04 -7.60 -16.80
N ILE A 51 -6.12 -6.87 -16.23
CA ILE A 51 -6.46 -5.60 -15.55
C ILE A 51 -7.13 -4.67 -16.57
N PRO A 52 -8.34 -4.15 -16.27
CA PRO A 52 -9.07 -3.27 -17.17
C PRO A 52 -8.31 -1.97 -17.44
N ASP A 53 -8.65 -1.26 -18.50
CA ASP A 53 -8.08 0.06 -18.84
C ASP A 53 -8.87 1.25 -18.29
N ASP A 54 -10.02 0.96 -17.68
CA ASP A 54 -10.86 1.92 -16.95
C ASP A 54 -11.17 1.35 -15.54
N ASP A 55 -11.10 2.17 -14.51
CA ASP A 55 -11.40 1.75 -13.14
C ASP A 55 -12.90 1.44 -12.94
N ALA A 56 -13.80 2.02 -13.72
CA ALA A 56 -15.20 1.73 -13.70
C ALA A 56 -15.55 0.30 -14.15
N ASP A 57 -14.63 -0.39 -14.81
CA ASP A 57 -14.79 -1.78 -15.22
C ASP A 57 -14.47 -2.80 -14.11
N PHE A 58 -13.86 -2.36 -13.01
CA PHE A 58 -13.73 -3.21 -11.82
C PHE A 58 -15.07 -3.41 -11.12
N LYS A 59 -15.35 -4.63 -10.72
CA LYS A 59 -16.47 -4.95 -9.84
C LYS A 59 -16.09 -4.71 -8.39
N ALA A 60 -17.09 -4.42 -7.53
CA ALA A 60 -16.83 -4.13 -6.12
C ALA A 60 -16.11 -5.27 -5.40
N GLU A 61 -16.51 -6.53 -5.67
CA GLU A 61 -15.85 -7.71 -5.13
C GLU A 61 -14.41 -7.86 -5.62
N GLN A 62 -14.11 -7.49 -6.86
CA GLN A 62 -12.74 -7.49 -7.39
C GLN A 62 -11.88 -6.41 -6.72
N VAL A 63 -12.44 -5.23 -6.45
CA VAL A 63 -11.72 -4.17 -5.71
C VAL A 63 -11.34 -4.66 -4.32
N LYS A 64 -12.26 -5.29 -3.59
CA LYS A 64 -11.98 -5.86 -2.25
C LYS A 64 -10.90 -6.92 -2.26
N ALA A 65 -10.81 -7.70 -3.33
CA ALA A 65 -9.80 -8.75 -3.50
C ALA A 65 -8.43 -8.25 -3.99
N LEU A 66 -8.27 -6.94 -4.25
CA LEU A 66 -6.94 -6.38 -4.50
C LEU A 66 -6.04 -6.56 -3.26
N GLY A 67 -4.89 -7.16 -3.45
CA GLY A 67 -4.04 -7.65 -2.36
C GLY A 67 -3.20 -6.57 -1.67
N TYR A 68 -3.30 -5.28 -2.07
CA TYR A 68 -2.35 -4.26 -1.60
C TYR A 68 -3.04 -2.94 -1.24
N CYS A 69 -2.54 -2.34 -0.16
CA CYS A 69 -2.70 -0.92 0.13
C CYS A 69 -1.57 -0.13 -0.55
N VAL A 70 -1.83 1.11 -0.94
CA VAL A 70 -0.84 2.00 -1.55
C VAL A 70 -0.80 3.34 -0.84
N ALA A 71 0.39 3.89 -0.67
CA ALA A 71 0.61 5.24 -0.19
C ALA A 71 0.95 6.16 -1.37
N LEU A 72 0.18 7.22 -1.53
CA LEU A 72 0.36 8.16 -2.63
C LEU A 72 0.46 9.60 -2.10
N PRO A 73 1.25 10.45 -2.75
CA PRO A 73 1.33 11.85 -2.38
C PRO A 73 -0.03 12.53 -2.62
N GLY A 74 -0.51 13.22 -1.60
CA GLY A 74 -1.66 14.12 -1.72
C GLY A 74 -1.39 15.20 -2.79
N ASN A 75 -2.46 15.80 -3.28
CA ASN A 75 -2.44 16.62 -4.50
C ASN A 75 -1.97 18.07 -4.29
N ASN A 76 -1.11 18.34 -3.32
CA ASN A 76 -0.61 19.68 -3.04
C ASN A 76 0.89 19.86 -3.32
N ALA A 77 1.29 21.11 -3.52
CA ALA A 77 2.69 21.45 -3.79
C ALA A 77 3.63 21.15 -2.61
N GLU A 78 3.10 21.15 -1.38
CA GLU A 78 3.87 20.90 -0.17
C GLU A 78 4.33 19.46 -0.10
N THR A 79 3.47 18.50 -0.45
CA THR A 79 3.80 17.07 -0.51
C THR A 79 4.92 16.78 -1.51
N ARG A 80 4.92 17.44 -2.67
CA ARG A 80 6.00 17.30 -3.67
C ARG A 80 7.32 17.86 -3.17
N ASN A 81 7.28 18.95 -2.43
CA ASN A 81 8.46 19.56 -1.82
C ASN A 81 8.99 18.72 -0.65
N PHE A 82 8.15 17.96 0.03
CA PHE A 82 8.57 17.10 1.12
C PHE A 82 9.54 16.02 0.65
N LEU A 83 9.25 15.34 -0.45
CA LEU A 83 10.13 14.30 -1.01
C LEU A 83 11.55 14.81 -1.30
N ALA A 84 11.66 16.04 -1.82
CA ALA A 84 12.96 16.66 -2.09
C ALA A 84 13.75 17.00 -0.80
N ASN A 85 13.07 17.03 0.35
CA ASN A 85 13.63 17.42 1.64
C ASN A 85 13.61 16.29 2.68
N LEU A 86 13.22 15.07 2.31
CA LEU A 86 13.17 13.94 3.21
C LEU A 86 14.56 13.64 3.78
N LYS A 87 14.66 13.52 5.10
CA LYS A 87 15.90 13.14 5.84
C LYS A 87 15.93 11.67 6.18
N SER A 88 14.76 11.09 6.43
CA SER A 88 14.62 9.69 6.76
C SER A 88 14.95 8.82 5.53
N GLY A 89 15.34 7.59 5.80
CA GLY A 89 15.64 6.60 4.77
C GLY A 89 14.42 6.23 3.92
N ALA A 90 14.38 5.00 3.44
CA ALA A 90 13.27 4.49 2.66
C ALA A 90 11.96 4.49 3.48
N PHE A 91 10.86 4.89 2.86
CA PHE A 91 9.53 4.89 3.44
C PHE A 91 8.62 3.93 2.66
N PRO A 92 7.55 3.40 3.30
CA PRO A 92 6.61 2.49 2.65
C PRO A 92 5.90 3.14 1.45
N LEU A 93 5.78 2.41 0.35
CA LEU A 93 5.01 2.82 -0.84
C LEU A 93 3.77 1.96 -1.03
N MET A 94 3.89 0.67 -0.76
CA MET A 94 2.82 -0.30 -0.95
C MET A 94 3.04 -1.45 0.03
N TRP A 95 1.96 -2.02 0.53
CA TRP A 95 2.03 -3.18 1.41
C TRP A 95 0.81 -4.10 1.24
N SER A 96 0.97 -5.35 1.66
CA SER A 96 -0.12 -6.33 1.64
C SER A 96 -1.32 -5.83 2.45
N ARG A 97 -2.52 -5.98 1.89
CA ARG A 97 -3.79 -5.63 2.55
C ARG A 97 -3.91 -6.27 3.93
N GLY A 98 -4.57 -5.57 4.86
CA GLY A 98 -4.82 -6.03 6.23
C GLY A 98 -4.02 -5.29 7.31
N LEU A 99 -3.13 -4.35 6.94
CA LEU A 99 -2.47 -3.46 7.90
C LEU A 99 -3.03 -2.04 7.75
N ASP A 100 -3.73 -1.59 8.76
CA ASP A 100 -4.23 -0.22 8.86
C ASP A 100 -3.29 0.70 9.64
N ALA A 101 -3.49 2.01 9.47
CA ALA A 101 -2.77 3.01 10.23
C ALA A 101 -3.03 2.86 11.73
N GLY A 102 -1.97 2.78 12.52
CA GLY A 102 -2.06 2.59 13.96
C GLY A 102 -2.10 1.14 14.42
N ASP A 103 -2.24 0.18 13.50
CA ASP A 103 -2.19 -1.23 13.84
C ASP A 103 -0.76 -1.74 13.94
N ASP A 104 -0.56 -2.69 14.86
CA ASP A 104 0.71 -3.37 15.05
C ASP A 104 0.82 -4.69 14.28
N LYS A 105 -0.29 -5.19 13.74
CA LYS A 105 -0.39 -6.49 13.05
C LYS A 105 -1.36 -6.41 11.89
N TRP A 106 -1.13 -7.27 10.90
CA TRP A 106 -2.11 -7.55 9.86
C TRP A 106 -3.32 -8.26 10.47
N ASP A 107 -4.52 -7.88 10.07
CA ASP A 107 -5.76 -8.55 10.48
C ASP A 107 -5.96 -9.90 9.75
N ALA A 108 -6.83 -10.73 10.29
CA ALA A 108 -7.12 -12.06 9.74
C ALA A 108 -7.85 -12.00 8.37
N GLY A 109 -8.49 -10.87 8.02
CA GLY A 109 -9.07 -10.63 6.71
C GLY A 109 -8.06 -10.07 5.70
N GLY A 110 -6.81 -9.89 6.11
CA GLY A 110 -5.75 -9.44 5.23
C GLY A 110 -5.32 -10.50 4.21
N ALA A 111 -4.57 -10.08 3.21
CA ALA A 111 -4.15 -10.90 2.08
C ALA A 111 -3.39 -12.19 2.44
N TRP A 112 -2.85 -12.26 3.65
CA TRP A 112 -2.10 -13.41 4.18
C TRP A 112 -2.71 -13.96 5.48
N GLY A 113 -4.02 -13.78 5.69
CA GLY A 113 -4.75 -14.35 6.83
C GLY A 113 -4.24 -13.88 8.20
N GLY A 114 -3.62 -12.70 8.29
CA GLY A 114 -3.07 -12.16 9.52
C GLY A 114 -1.67 -12.67 9.89
N GLU A 115 -1.04 -13.50 9.07
CA GLU A 115 0.32 -14.01 9.33
C GLU A 115 1.40 -12.94 9.16
N GLY A 116 1.07 -11.81 8.53
CA GLY A 116 1.98 -10.72 8.22
C GLY A 116 1.76 -10.16 6.84
N GLY A 117 2.76 -9.46 6.30
CA GLY A 117 2.66 -8.91 4.96
C GLY A 117 3.98 -8.39 4.40
N HIS A 118 4.01 -8.26 3.10
CA HIS A 118 5.10 -7.63 2.39
C HIS A 118 4.93 -6.11 2.39
N VAL A 119 6.04 -5.41 2.53
CA VAL A 119 6.10 -3.94 2.40
C VAL A 119 7.16 -3.59 1.35
N LEU A 120 6.74 -2.88 0.31
CA LEU A 120 7.61 -2.25 -0.68
C LEU A 120 8.00 -0.85 -0.19
N PHE A 121 9.28 -0.56 -0.15
CA PHE A 121 9.83 0.73 0.24
C PHE A 121 10.24 1.58 -0.97
N SER A 122 10.40 2.87 -0.75
CA SER A 122 10.78 3.86 -1.78
C SER A 122 12.17 3.66 -2.38
N ASP A 123 13.02 2.87 -1.75
CA ASP A 123 14.34 2.44 -2.27
C ASP A 123 14.26 1.16 -3.14
N GLY A 124 13.06 0.63 -3.37
CA GLY A 124 12.80 -0.58 -4.13
C GLY A 124 12.98 -1.88 -3.34
N THR A 125 13.32 -1.82 -2.04
CA THR A 125 13.37 -3.03 -1.22
C THR A 125 11.96 -3.53 -0.88
N VAL A 126 11.81 -4.86 -0.84
CA VAL A 126 10.60 -5.52 -0.36
C VAL A 126 10.99 -6.36 0.85
N ARG A 127 10.22 -6.24 1.92
CA ARG A 127 10.44 -7.01 3.16
C ARG A 127 9.15 -7.60 3.66
N TRP A 128 9.25 -8.78 4.25
CA TRP A 128 8.19 -9.42 5.01
C TRP A 128 8.27 -9.03 6.49
N TYR A 129 7.11 -8.78 7.09
CA TYR A 129 6.97 -8.53 8.52
C TYR A 129 5.78 -9.33 9.07
N ASP A 130 5.99 -10.04 10.18
CA ASP A 130 4.92 -10.74 10.90
C ASP A 130 4.08 -9.75 11.73
N ASP A 131 4.74 -8.70 12.21
CA ASP A 131 4.14 -7.55 12.89
C ASP A 131 4.97 -6.27 12.64
N THR A 132 4.44 -5.14 13.03
CA THR A 132 5.13 -3.85 12.87
C THR A 132 5.94 -3.41 14.09
N LYS A 133 5.84 -4.13 15.23
CA LYS A 133 6.64 -3.84 16.43
C LYS A 133 8.09 -4.28 16.29
N GLY A 134 8.30 -5.41 15.65
CA GLY A 134 9.62 -6.02 15.53
C GLY A 134 10.16 -6.55 16.86
N LYS A 135 11.38 -7.08 16.82
CA LYS A 135 12.01 -7.78 17.97
C LYS A 135 12.20 -6.92 19.21
N ASP A 136 12.41 -5.62 19.05
CA ASP A 136 12.72 -4.68 20.14
C ASP A 136 11.50 -3.86 20.57
N GLU A 137 10.32 -4.17 20.05
CA GLU A 137 9.05 -3.46 20.29
C GLU A 137 9.10 -1.94 19.98
N ASN A 138 10.10 -1.50 19.26
CA ASN A 138 10.32 -0.09 18.91
C ASN A 138 9.75 0.29 17.54
N GLY A 139 9.28 -0.70 16.78
CA GLY A 139 8.79 -0.53 15.42
C GLY A 139 9.78 -0.92 14.34
N VAL A 140 9.25 -1.40 13.22
CA VAL A 140 10.03 -1.85 12.05
C VAL A 140 10.20 -0.75 11.01
N PHE A 141 9.42 0.31 11.12
CA PHE A 141 9.51 1.49 10.26
C PHE A 141 10.37 2.59 10.88
N THR A 142 10.58 3.65 10.13
CA THR A 142 11.27 4.84 10.61
C THR A 142 10.39 6.05 10.32
N GLU A 143 10.16 6.90 11.33
CA GLU A 143 9.39 8.13 11.17
C GLU A 143 9.90 8.96 10.00
N ALA A 144 8.99 9.43 9.16
CA ALA A 144 9.31 10.35 8.09
C ALA A 144 9.50 11.76 8.66
N ILE A 145 10.72 12.27 8.60
CA ILE A 145 11.05 13.62 9.07
C ILE A 145 11.53 14.51 7.92
N ASN A 146 11.16 15.78 7.99
CA ASN A 146 11.57 16.78 7.03
C ASN A 146 12.87 17.47 7.47
N LYS A 147 13.74 17.84 6.55
CA LYS A 147 14.93 18.66 6.81
C LYS A 147 14.60 20.01 7.45
N LYS A 148 13.37 20.51 7.26
CA LYS A 148 12.89 21.76 7.87
C LYS A 148 12.66 21.66 9.38
N ASP A 149 12.48 20.44 9.92
CA ASP A 149 12.21 20.22 11.36
C ASP A 149 13.41 20.50 12.25
N GLY A 150 14.52 20.88 11.67
CA GLY A 150 15.76 21.23 12.35
C GLY A 150 16.86 20.18 12.17
N ALA A 151 18.13 20.63 12.32
CA ALA A 151 19.29 19.76 12.10
C ALA A 151 19.40 18.64 13.13
N ASP A 152 18.87 18.83 14.33
CA ASP A 152 19.01 17.93 15.47
C ASP A 152 17.87 16.89 15.58
N VAL A 153 16.79 17.03 14.78
CA VAL A 153 15.71 16.05 14.78
C VAL A 153 16.20 14.77 14.09
N LYS A 154 16.15 13.67 14.84
CA LYS A 154 16.48 12.33 14.34
C LYS A 154 15.20 11.55 14.17
N ALA A 155 15.11 10.85 13.05
CA ALA A 155 14.03 9.87 12.82
C ALA A 155 14.12 8.77 13.88
N LYS A 156 12.95 8.38 14.41
CA LYS A 156 12.83 7.32 15.40
C LYS A 156 12.19 6.10 14.75
N PRO A 157 12.42 4.91 15.29
CA PRO A 157 11.61 3.76 14.94
C PRO A 157 10.12 4.00 15.29
N THR A 158 9.24 3.45 14.47
CA THR A 158 7.77 3.47 14.71
C THR A 158 7.15 2.16 14.24
N SER A 159 6.13 1.69 14.95
CA SER A 159 5.28 0.59 14.51
C SER A 159 4.13 1.06 13.61
N ASN A 160 3.80 2.34 13.67
CA ASN A 160 2.71 2.92 12.88
C ASN A 160 3.19 3.26 11.47
N ILE A 161 2.61 2.59 10.47
CA ILE A 161 2.96 2.81 9.07
C ILE A 161 2.66 4.24 8.61
N GLN A 162 1.63 4.90 9.17
CA GLN A 162 1.29 6.29 8.84
C GLN A 162 2.42 7.27 9.24
N ASP A 163 3.07 7.04 10.39
CA ASP A 163 4.17 7.90 10.85
C ASP A 163 5.43 7.76 9.98
N ALA A 164 5.53 6.64 9.27
CA ALA A 164 6.62 6.39 8.33
C ALA A 164 6.39 7.04 6.96
N LEU A 165 5.18 7.55 6.69
CA LEU A 165 4.87 8.20 5.43
C LEU A 165 5.26 9.68 5.46
N PRO A 166 5.72 10.23 4.33
CA PRO A 166 5.93 11.67 4.20
C PRO A 166 4.65 12.47 4.47
N GLU A 167 4.79 13.65 5.06
CA GLU A 167 3.67 14.55 5.33
C GLU A 167 2.81 14.78 4.07
N GLY A 168 1.49 14.70 4.21
CA GLY A 168 0.52 14.88 3.14
C GLY A 168 0.38 13.67 2.21
N TRP A 169 0.96 12.52 2.58
CA TRP A 169 0.68 11.26 1.89
C TRP A 169 -0.57 10.61 2.47
N GLU A 170 -1.35 10.03 1.58
CA GLU A 170 -2.61 9.36 1.89
C GLU A 170 -2.49 7.87 1.64
N ILE A 171 -3.13 7.08 2.50
CA ILE A 171 -3.23 5.62 2.38
C ILE A 171 -4.53 5.30 1.65
N TYR A 172 -4.42 4.56 0.56
CA TYR A 172 -5.55 3.99 -0.16
C TYR A 172 -5.55 2.48 0.05
N LYS A 173 -6.70 1.94 0.40
CA LYS A 173 -6.90 0.52 0.65
C LYS A 173 -8.09 0.00 -0.15
N PRO A 174 -8.12 -1.29 -0.52
CA PRO A 174 -9.28 -1.93 -1.13
C PRO A 174 -10.49 -1.86 -0.18
N GLU A 175 -11.66 -1.44 -0.68
CA GLU A 175 -12.92 -1.32 0.10
C GLU A 175 -14.09 -2.01 -0.62
#